data_387b00774f0bae19538ec3292fa88430
#
_entry.id   387b00774f0bae19538ec3292fa88430
#
_cell.length_a   1.000
_cell.length_b   1.000
_cell.length_c   1.000
_cell.angle_alpha   90.00
_cell.angle_beta   90.00
_cell.angle_gamma   90.00
#
_symmetry.space_group_name_H-M   'P 1'
#
loop_
_entity.id
_entity.type
_entity.pdbx_description
1 polymer ?
#
loop_
_entity_poly.entity_id
_entity_poly.type
_entity_poly.pdbx_seq_one_letter_code
_entity_poly.pdbx_strand_id
1 'polypeptide(L)'
;MTTQPVCAKVNNKVEGMHFRAYRDKDVEFLDMTSGSGSRCYTRTLFFILCKAVHDLYSCSRVVIDIPVSNGYYVNLAIGHDITDDDTARIRKRMQEIIDAKIDIHRHEVPTEDAVRMFAEKGDSAKVKLLKSYGRLYTTYYQMADYVDYYYGSLLTNTSMIYLFGLEKYYDGLLLRIPDLKNPQELPEMTRQDKMFGIFKEHHHWQDIIGVRTVGDFNELVDKGEATNLINVSEALQEKKITEIANEISAREGIKLVLLAGPSSSGKTTTCKRLSIQLIANGLRPLPISLDDYFVDRELTPKDVDGEYDYESIYALNLKLINEQFNKLFKGEEVELPKYDFQSGKSRPSGRKLRMEPNNVLVVEGIHALNPELTSEIPEEQKFRVYVSALTTILLDDHNYIPTTDNRLLRRIIRDYKYRGVSARESIHRWPSVRAGENKWIFPYQENADAMFNSAMLFELAVIKQQAEPLLTQVPECAEEYSEAYRLRKFLEYIRPIPNRDIPPTSLLREFLGGSSFHY
;
A
#
# COMPACT_ATOMS: atom_id res chain seq x y z
N MET A 1 30.73 -6.88 -7.65
CA MET A 1 30.61 -8.08 -6.78
C MET A 1 29.33 -8.77 -7.20
N THR A 2 29.40 -10.04 -7.54
CA THR A 2 28.20 -10.84 -7.80
C THR A 2 27.46 -10.95 -6.47
N THR A 3 26.27 -10.34 -6.39
CA THR A 3 25.40 -10.47 -5.23
C THR A 3 24.99 -11.93 -5.07
N GLN A 4 25.00 -12.44 -3.84
CA GLN A 4 24.68 -13.84 -3.55
C GLN A 4 23.21 -14.12 -3.92
N PRO A 5 22.89 -15.21 -4.66
CA PRO A 5 21.52 -15.60 -4.91
C PRO A 5 20.75 -15.87 -3.62
N VAL A 6 19.54 -15.34 -3.51
CA VAL A 6 18.67 -15.48 -2.32
C VAL A 6 17.38 -16.27 -2.59
N CYS A 7 16.94 -16.31 -3.84
CA CYS A 7 15.85 -17.15 -4.33
C CYS A 7 16.02 -17.36 -5.83
N ALA A 8 15.13 -18.12 -6.45
CA ALA A 8 15.18 -18.36 -7.89
C ALA A 8 13.79 -18.21 -8.52
N LYS A 9 13.76 -17.76 -9.77
CA LYS A 9 12.59 -17.84 -10.62
C LYS A 9 12.67 -19.13 -11.42
N VAL A 10 11.77 -20.06 -11.17
CA VAL A 10 11.72 -21.38 -11.81
C VAL A 10 10.48 -21.45 -12.69
N ASN A 11 10.65 -21.49 -14.01
CA ASN A 11 9.55 -21.34 -14.98
C ASN A 11 8.64 -20.15 -14.61
N ASN A 12 9.22 -18.98 -14.43
CA ASN A 12 8.54 -17.74 -14.02
C ASN A 12 7.76 -17.80 -12.68
N LYS A 13 8.03 -18.77 -11.79
CA LYS A 13 7.54 -18.80 -10.40
C LYS A 13 8.71 -18.59 -9.46
N VAL A 14 8.52 -17.72 -8.46
CA VAL A 14 9.55 -17.52 -7.44
C VAL A 14 9.52 -18.67 -6.44
N GLU A 15 10.65 -19.32 -6.31
CA GLU A 15 10.89 -20.45 -5.41
C GLU A 15 12.08 -20.15 -4.48
N GLY A 16 12.03 -20.69 -3.26
CA GLY A 16 13.16 -20.62 -2.35
C GLY A 16 14.29 -21.56 -2.79
N MET A 17 15.51 -21.35 -2.29
CA MET A 17 16.68 -22.16 -2.62
C MET A 17 16.59 -23.63 -2.13
N HIS A 18 15.53 -23.98 -1.38
CA HIS A 18 15.20 -25.38 -1.04
C HIS A 18 14.44 -26.12 -2.15
N PHE A 19 14.08 -25.44 -3.25
CA PHE A 19 13.34 -26.04 -4.36
C PHE A 19 14.12 -27.18 -5.00
N ARG A 20 13.46 -28.32 -5.22
CA ARG A 20 14.03 -29.49 -5.88
C ARG A 20 13.44 -29.63 -7.28
N ALA A 21 14.31 -29.52 -8.30
CA ALA A 21 13.91 -29.74 -9.68
C ALA A 21 14.01 -31.24 -10.02
N TYR A 22 12.87 -31.84 -10.36
CA TYR A 22 12.80 -33.26 -10.80
C TYR A 22 12.73 -33.42 -12.32
N ARG A 23 12.62 -32.29 -13.06
CA ARG A 23 12.58 -32.20 -14.53
C ARG A 23 13.33 -30.95 -14.95
N ASP A 24 13.63 -30.85 -16.24
CA ASP A 24 14.24 -29.66 -16.82
C ASP A 24 13.36 -28.42 -16.53
N LYS A 25 14.01 -27.35 -16.10
CA LYS A 25 13.40 -26.08 -15.73
C LYS A 25 14.26 -24.92 -16.21
N ASP A 26 13.60 -23.85 -16.62
CA ASP A 26 14.27 -22.57 -16.78
C ASP A 26 14.45 -21.95 -15.39
N VAL A 27 15.70 -21.65 -15.03
CA VAL A 27 16.05 -21.14 -13.70
C VAL A 27 16.84 -19.85 -13.84
N GLU A 28 16.30 -18.79 -13.23
CA GLU A 28 16.95 -17.48 -13.07
C GLU A 28 17.20 -17.25 -11.59
N PHE A 29 18.46 -17.08 -11.19
CA PHE A 29 18.79 -16.75 -9.80
C PHE A 29 18.55 -15.26 -9.52
N LEU A 30 17.89 -14.99 -8.41
CA LEU A 30 17.53 -13.66 -7.98
C LEU A 30 18.30 -13.29 -6.71
N ASP A 31 18.85 -12.11 -6.69
CA ASP A 31 19.55 -11.54 -5.53
C ASP A 31 18.68 -10.53 -4.76
N MET A 32 19.28 -9.88 -3.76
CA MET A 32 18.61 -8.89 -2.92
C MET A 32 18.11 -7.65 -3.70
N THR A 33 18.70 -7.33 -4.85
CA THR A 33 18.30 -6.16 -5.66
C THR A 33 16.97 -6.37 -6.40
N SER A 34 16.56 -7.63 -6.57
CA SER A 34 15.24 -7.97 -7.11
C SER A 34 14.15 -7.80 -6.06
N GLY A 35 12.94 -7.39 -6.47
CA GLY A 35 11.81 -7.28 -5.55
C GLY A 35 11.46 -8.60 -4.84
N SER A 36 11.66 -9.74 -5.49
CA SER A 36 11.41 -11.06 -4.90
C SER A 36 12.50 -11.46 -3.91
N GLY A 37 13.76 -11.18 -4.24
CA GLY A 37 14.89 -11.41 -3.34
C GLY A 37 14.81 -10.55 -2.08
N SER A 38 14.46 -9.27 -2.24
CA SER A 38 14.24 -8.36 -1.11
C SER A 38 13.11 -8.88 -0.19
N ARG A 39 12.00 -9.36 -0.73
CA ARG A 39 10.93 -9.97 0.07
C ARG A 39 11.40 -11.22 0.83
N CYS A 40 12.26 -12.04 0.22
CA CYS A 40 12.83 -13.21 0.86
C CYS A 40 13.75 -12.81 2.04
N TYR A 41 14.63 -11.85 1.81
CA TYR A 41 15.52 -11.26 2.82
C TYR A 41 14.73 -10.67 4.00
N THR A 42 13.73 -9.85 3.69
CA THR A 42 12.89 -9.17 4.69
C THR A 42 12.15 -10.16 5.58
N ARG A 43 11.52 -11.21 5.02
CA ARG A 43 10.85 -12.24 5.82
C ARG A 43 11.81 -13.00 6.72
N THR A 44 13.01 -13.28 6.23
CA THR A 44 14.05 -13.93 7.04
C THR A 44 14.47 -13.03 8.19
N LEU A 45 14.57 -11.73 7.97
CA LEU A 45 14.90 -10.77 9.01
C LEU A 45 13.77 -10.66 10.05
N PHE A 46 12.49 -10.74 9.64
CA PHE A 46 11.35 -10.86 10.56
C PHE A 46 11.44 -12.11 11.41
N PHE A 47 11.79 -13.24 10.80
CA PHE A 47 11.95 -14.52 11.50
C PHE A 47 13.05 -14.44 12.57
N ILE A 48 14.19 -13.82 12.24
CA ILE A 48 15.30 -13.59 13.17
C ILE A 48 14.88 -12.65 14.31
N LEU A 49 14.14 -11.57 14.00
CA LEU A 49 13.63 -10.64 15.01
C LEU A 49 12.67 -11.37 15.98
N CYS A 50 11.70 -12.12 15.46
CA CYS A 50 10.74 -12.86 16.28
C CYS A 50 11.45 -13.87 17.20
N LYS A 51 12.45 -14.60 16.69
CA LYS A 51 13.28 -15.48 17.52
C LYS A 51 14.07 -14.71 18.57
N ALA A 52 14.71 -13.60 18.23
CA ALA A 52 15.50 -12.80 19.17
C ALA A 52 14.64 -12.27 20.33
N VAL A 53 13.42 -11.82 20.02
CA VAL A 53 12.45 -11.38 21.05
C VAL A 53 12.00 -12.57 21.91
N HIS A 54 11.68 -13.70 21.28
CA HIS A 54 11.29 -14.93 21.99
C HIS A 54 12.39 -15.41 22.97
N ASP A 55 13.66 -15.34 22.56
CA ASP A 55 14.80 -15.75 23.39
C ASP A 55 15.02 -14.83 24.59
N LEU A 56 14.65 -13.56 24.49
CA LEU A 56 14.89 -12.56 25.54
C LEU A 56 13.68 -12.35 26.47
N TYR A 57 12.47 -12.57 25.97
CA TYR A 57 11.22 -12.24 26.67
C TYR A 57 10.22 -13.40 26.58
N SER A 58 9.97 -14.08 27.69
CA SER A 58 9.13 -15.28 27.75
C SER A 58 7.64 -15.05 27.47
N CYS A 59 7.16 -13.83 27.71
CA CYS A 59 5.76 -13.44 27.46
C CYS A 59 5.73 -12.23 26.54
N SER A 60 6.05 -12.42 25.27
CA SER A 60 6.12 -11.34 24.29
C SER A 60 5.15 -11.59 23.13
N ARG A 61 4.66 -10.50 22.55
CA ARG A 61 3.95 -10.52 21.27
C ARG A 61 4.65 -9.56 20.32
N VAL A 62 5.01 -10.07 19.16
CA VAL A 62 5.60 -9.29 18.06
C VAL A 62 4.54 -9.15 16.97
N VAL A 63 4.29 -7.95 16.50
CA VAL A 63 3.43 -7.69 15.35
C VAL A 63 4.22 -6.91 14.31
N ILE A 64 4.46 -7.51 13.17
CA ILE A 64 5.08 -6.85 12.01
C ILE A 64 3.97 -6.10 11.27
N ASP A 65 4.00 -4.80 11.36
CA ASP A 65 2.85 -4.00 11.01
C ASP A 65 2.95 -3.38 9.60
N ILE A 66 3.35 -2.14 9.49
CA ILE A 66 3.37 -1.42 8.22
C ILE A 66 4.78 -1.04 7.79
N PRO A 67 5.03 -0.96 6.48
CA PRO A 67 6.22 -0.28 5.98
C PRO A 67 6.08 1.24 6.22
N VAL A 68 7.04 1.81 6.93
CA VAL A 68 7.13 3.24 7.26
C VAL A 68 8.59 3.66 7.34
N SER A 69 8.90 4.90 7.03
CA SER A 69 10.27 5.45 7.18
C SER A 69 11.37 4.58 6.55
N ASN A 70 11.11 4.04 5.35
CA ASN A 70 12.03 3.12 4.64
C ASN A 70 12.41 1.86 5.44
N GLY A 71 11.54 1.42 6.33
CA GLY A 71 11.65 0.21 7.15
C GLY A 71 10.27 -0.37 7.46
N TYR A 72 10.20 -1.15 8.52
CA TYR A 72 8.97 -1.78 8.99
C TYR A 72 8.74 -1.44 10.45
N TYR A 73 7.57 -0.87 10.75
CA TYR A 73 7.17 -0.67 12.12
C TYR A 73 6.80 -2.01 12.76
N VAL A 74 7.35 -2.25 13.92
CA VAL A 74 7.12 -3.46 14.71
C VAL A 74 6.51 -3.05 16.04
N ASN A 75 5.28 -3.47 16.25
CA ASN A 75 4.63 -3.32 17.54
C ASN A 75 5.07 -4.49 18.44
N LEU A 76 5.64 -4.17 19.59
CA LEU A 76 6.22 -5.14 20.51
C LEU A 76 5.60 -4.98 21.90
N ALA A 77 4.98 -6.05 22.39
CA ALA A 77 4.51 -6.14 23.77
C ALA A 77 5.41 -7.09 24.57
N ILE A 78 6.15 -6.53 25.54
CA ILE A 78 7.11 -7.27 26.41
C ILE A 78 6.82 -7.06 27.90
N GLY A 79 5.63 -6.53 28.23
CA GLY A 79 5.20 -6.30 29.60
C GLY A 79 5.56 -4.94 30.17
N HIS A 80 6.30 -4.12 29.43
CA HIS A 80 6.64 -2.72 29.77
C HIS A 80 6.86 -1.92 28.47
N ASP A 81 6.94 -0.60 28.57
CA ASP A 81 7.26 0.27 27.44
C ASP A 81 8.68 0.02 26.94
N ILE A 82 8.85 -0.04 25.62
CA ILE A 82 10.14 -0.31 24.99
C ILE A 82 11.14 0.80 25.30
N THR A 83 12.30 0.40 25.77
CA THR A 83 13.44 1.29 26.05
C THR A 83 14.52 1.18 24.97
N ASP A 84 15.48 2.11 24.97
CA ASP A 84 16.65 2.02 24.10
C ASP A 84 17.54 0.82 24.48
N ASP A 85 17.57 0.42 25.77
CA ASP A 85 18.29 -0.77 26.24
C ASP A 85 17.64 -2.06 25.67
N ASP A 86 16.31 -2.17 25.70
CA ASP A 86 15.60 -3.29 25.08
C ASP A 86 15.93 -3.38 23.59
N THR A 87 15.92 -2.24 22.89
CA THR A 87 16.25 -2.15 21.46
C THR A 87 17.69 -2.64 21.21
N ALA A 88 18.64 -2.20 22.02
CA ALA A 88 20.04 -2.61 21.91
C ALA A 88 20.22 -4.11 22.19
N ARG A 89 19.53 -4.66 23.21
CA ARG A 89 19.56 -6.09 23.56
C ARG A 89 18.97 -6.95 22.44
N ILE A 90 17.82 -6.56 21.88
CA ILE A 90 17.19 -7.27 20.76
C ILE A 90 18.12 -7.25 19.54
N ARG A 91 18.65 -6.07 19.17
CA ARG A 91 19.59 -5.93 18.05
C ARG A 91 20.83 -6.81 18.24
N LYS A 92 21.41 -6.83 19.45
CA LYS A 92 22.55 -7.69 19.77
C LYS A 92 22.17 -9.18 19.59
N ARG A 93 21.01 -9.60 20.10
CA ARG A 93 20.56 -10.99 19.97
C ARG A 93 20.31 -11.38 18.52
N MET A 94 19.74 -10.51 17.70
CA MET A 94 19.63 -10.73 16.27
C MET A 94 21.00 -10.95 15.62
N GLN A 95 22.00 -10.14 15.96
CA GLN A 95 23.35 -10.30 15.42
C GLN A 95 23.97 -11.64 15.85
N GLU A 96 23.81 -12.05 17.11
CA GLU A 96 24.28 -13.35 17.61
C GLU A 96 23.65 -14.52 16.82
N ILE A 97 22.36 -14.44 16.48
CA ILE A 97 21.65 -15.45 15.67
C ILE A 97 22.23 -15.49 14.24
N ILE A 98 22.54 -14.33 13.67
CA ILE A 98 23.15 -14.23 12.33
C ILE A 98 24.56 -14.84 12.34
N ASP A 99 25.38 -14.48 13.32
CA ASP A 99 26.76 -14.94 13.45
C ASP A 99 26.86 -16.45 13.74
N ALA A 100 25.82 -17.00 14.36
CA ALA A 100 25.72 -18.45 14.62
C ALA A 100 25.47 -19.28 13.34
N LYS A 101 25.17 -18.64 12.19
CA LYS A 101 24.99 -19.28 10.86
C LYS A 101 24.01 -20.45 10.89
N ILE A 102 22.85 -20.23 11.49
CA ILE A 102 21.84 -21.26 11.69
C ILE A 102 21.12 -21.56 10.36
N ASP A 103 21.01 -22.83 10.02
CA ASP A 103 20.21 -23.26 8.87
C ASP A 103 18.72 -23.05 9.14
N ILE A 104 18.01 -22.60 8.10
CA ILE A 104 16.57 -22.42 8.11
C ILE A 104 15.95 -23.53 7.27
N HIS A 105 15.20 -24.40 7.91
CA HIS A 105 14.56 -25.56 7.28
C HIS A 105 13.10 -25.26 6.94
N ARG A 106 12.68 -25.66 5.75
CA ARG A 106 11.28 -25.60 5.30
C ARG A 106 10.66 -26.97 5.49
N HIS A 107 9.57 -27.01 6.23
CA HIS A 107 8.78 -28.22 6.47
C HIS A 107 7.41 -28.09 5.81
N GLU A 108 6.86 -29.21 5.37
CA GLU A 108 5.50 -29.32 4.85
C GLU A 108 4.79 -30.43 5.63
N VAL A 109 3.66 -30.09 6.25
CA VAL A 109 2.89 -30.99 7.11
C VAL A 109 1.40 -30.87 6.81
N PRO A 110 0.57 -31.86 7.22
CA PRO A 110 -0.88 -31.69 7.23
C PRO A 110 -1.26 -30.42 7.98
N THR A 111 -2.20 -29.63 7.44
CA THR A 111 -2.59 -28.34 8.03
C THR A 111 -3.10 -28.49 9.47
N GLU A 112 -3.76 -29.58 9.79
CA GLU A 112 -4.23 -29.89 11.16
C GLU A 112 -3.07 -30.01 12.16
N ASP A 113 -1.92 -30.54 11.74
CA ASP A 113 -0.73 -30.65 12.57
C ASP A 113 -0.11 -29.28 12.81
N ALA A 114 -0.02 -28.44 11.77
CA ALA A 114 0.42 -27.06 11.89
C ALA A 114 -0.51 -26.25 12.83
N VAL A 115 -1.82 -26.42 12.70
CA VAL A 115 -2.81 -25.77 13.58
C VAL A 115 -2.61 -26.17 15.03
N ARG A 116 -2.40 -27.48 15.33
CA ARG A 116 -2.10 -27.93 16.70
C ARG A 116 -0.83 -27.32 17.25
N MET A 117 0.25 -27.36 16.46
CA MET A 117 1.54 -26.80 16.84
C MET A 117 1.46 -25.29 17.19
N PHE A 118 0.78 -24.49 16.38
CA PHE A 118 0.61 -23.05 16.65
C PHE A 118 -0.38 -22.79 17.78
N ALA A 119 -1.39 -23.66 17.99
CA ALA A 119 -2.29 -23.56 19.13
C ALA A 119 -1.57 -23.81 20.47
N GLU A 120 -0.67 -24.79 20.52
CA GLU A 120 0.17 -25.08 21.70
C GLU A 120 1.13 -23.92 22.05
N LYS A 121 1.53 -23.15 21.03
CA LYS A 121 2.33 -21.92 21.19
C LYS A 121 1.51 -20.68 21.56
N GLY A 122 0.18 -20.78 21.57
CA GLY A 122 -0.71 -19.65 21.84
C GLY A 122 -0.87 -18.66 20.67
N ASP A 123 -0.45 -19.02 19.46
CA ASP A 123 -0.53 -18.17 18.27
C ASP A 123 -1.92 -18.25 17.62
N SER A 124 -2.88 -17.54 18.21
CA SER A 124 -4.27 -17.55 17.78
C SER A 124 -4.49 -16.98 16.37
N ALA A 125 -3.69 -16.00 15.96
CA ALA A 125 -3.81 -15.38 14.64
C ALA A 125 -3.49 -16.39 13.52
N LYS A 126 -2.38 -17.14 13.66
CA LYS A 126 -2.01 -18.19 12.72
C LYS A 126 -3.01 -19.36 12.72
N VAL A 127 -3.49 -19.76 13.90
CA VAL A 127 -4.53 -20.81 14.03
C VAL A 127 -5.78 -20.44 13.23
N LYS A 128 -6.30 -19.22 13.39
CA LYS A 128 -7.46 -18.73 12.65
C LYS A 128 -7.21 -18.68 11.15
N LEU A 129 -6.03 -18.15 10.75
CA LEU A 129 -5.65 -18.07 9.35
C LEU A 129 -5.61 -19.44 8.70
N LEU A 130 -4.87 -20.39 9.28
CA LEU A 130 -4.69 -21.72 8.71
C LEU A 130 -5.98 -22.52 8.65
N LYS A 131 -6.85 -22.42 9.66
CA LYS A 131 -8.19 -23.05 9.65
C LYS A 131 -9.07 -22.49 8.53
N SER A 132 -9.03 -21.18 8.30
CA SER A 132 -9.87 -20.53 7.28
C SER A 132 -9.34 -20.71 5.86
N TYR A 133 -8.06 -21.01 5.67
CA TYR A 133 -7.43 -21.18 4.36
C TYR A 133 -7.87 -22.44 3.61
N GLY A 134 -8.21 -23.52 4.36
CA GLY A 134 -8.80 -24.73 3.80
C GLY A 134 -7.86 -25.60 2.97
N ARG A 135 -6.55 -25.44 3.07
CA ARG A 135 -5.57 -26.32 2.42
C ARG A 135 -5.28 -27.56 3.26
N LEU A 136 -5.00 -28.67 2.56
CA LEU A 136 -4.65 -29.93 3.21
C LEU A 136 -3.26 -29.92 3.83
N TYR A 137 -2.32 -29.19 3.22
CA TYR A 137 -0.93 -29.09 3.66
C TYR A 137 -0.53 -27.62 3.86
N THR A 138 0.27 -27.40 4.89
CA THR A 138 0.84 -26.10 5.26
C THR A 138 2.35 -26.21 5.37
N THR A 139 3.06 -25.22 4.86
CA THR A 139 4.51 -25.09 5.05
C THR A 139 4.81 -24.14 6.20
N TYR A 140 5.79 -24.50 7.02
CA TYR A 140 6.37 -23.64 8.04
C TYR A 140 7.89 -23.68 8.00
N TYR A 141 8.54 -22.76 8.70
CA TYR A 141 9.99 -22.67 8.76
C TYR A 141 10.48 -22.92 10.19
N GLN A 142 11.64 -23.56 10.29
CA GLN A 142 12.32 -23.86 11.55
C GLN A 142 13.73 -23.30 11.54
N MET A 143 14.11 -22.60 12.60
CA MET A 143 15.44 -22.05 12.87
C MET A 143 15.83 -22.44 14.29
N ALA A 144 16.71 -23.43 14.43
CA ALA A 144 17.01 -24.09 15.71
C ALA A 144 15.72 -24.64 16.37
N ASP A 145 15.39 -24.16 17.58
CA ASP A 145 14.20 -24.52 18.36
C ASP A 145 12.95 -23.65 18.05
N TYR A 146 13.10 -22.61 17.24
CA TYR A 146 12.01 -21.69 16.91
C TYR A 146 11.37 -22.04 15.58
N VAL A 147 10.05 -22.10 15.54
CA VAL A 147 9.27 -22.33 14.32
C VAL A 147 8.25 -21.24 14.11
N ASP A 148 8.03 -20.91 12.82
CA ASP A 148 7.09 -19.87 12.42
C ASP A 148 6.53 -20.10 11.01
N TYR A 149 5.46 -19.39 10.68
CA TYR A 149 4.78 -19.46 9.41
C TYR A 149 5.02 -18.19 8.59
N TYR A 150 5.37 -18.37 7.31
CA TYR A 150 5.45 -17.29 6.32
C TYR A 150 4.83 -17.76 5.00
N TYR A 151 4.03 -16.90 4.36
CA TYR A 151 3.37 -17.23 3.10
C TYR A 151 4.29 -17.17 1.87
N GLY A 152 5.56 -16.92 2.04
CA GLY A 152 6.59 -16.88 1.00
C GLY A 152 7.91 -17.48 1.44
N SER A 153 8.86 -17.54 0.50
CA SER A 153 10.17 -18.14 0.76
C SER A 153 11.04 -17.31 1.70
N LEU A 154 11.86 -18.00 2.50
CA LEU A 154 12.93 -17.44 3.33
C LEU A 154 14.29 -17.84 2.76
N LEU A 155 15.35 -17.19 3.24
CA LEU A 155 16.74 -17.59 3.03
C LEU A 155 17.02 -18.96 3.68
N THR A 156 18.05 -19.64 3.22
CA THR A 156 18.39 -20.98 3.73
C THR A 156 19.24 -20.98 4.98
N ASN A 157 19.91 -19.85 5.30
CA ASN A 157 20.79 -19.71 6.45
C ASN A 157 20.79 -18.27 6.94
N THR A 158 20.89 -18.08 8.26
CA THR A 158 20.87 -16.75 8.88
C THR A 158 22.06 -15.87 8.49
N SER A 159 23.23 -16.46 8.16
CA SER A 159 24.42 -15.73 7.69
C SER A 159 24.25 -15.01 6.36
N MET A 160 23.18 -15.29 5.62
CA MET A 160 22.84 -14.56 4.39
C MET A 160 22.29 -13.16 4.67
N ILE A 161 21.90 -12.86 5.91
CA ILE A 161 21.59 -11.50 6.38
C ILE A 161 22.90 -10.78 6.69
N TYR A 162 23.22 -9.76 5.91
CA TYR A 162 24.50 -9.05 6.03
C TYR A 162 24.36 -7.61 6.53
N LEU A 163 23.18 -7.02 6.47
CA LEU A 163 22.93 -5.64 6.90
C LEU A 163 21.48 -5.47 7.35
N PHE A 164 21.28 -4.89 8.52
CA PHE A 164 19.98 -4.48 9.04
C PHE A 164 20.14 -3.34 10.06
N GLY A 165 19.07 -2.57 10.27
CA GLY A 165 18.97 -1.59 11.35
C GLY A 165 17.79 -1.95 12.25
N LEU A 166 17.93 -1.68 13.53
CA LEU A 166 16.85 -1.77 14.51
C LEU A 166 16.95 -0.58 15.45
N GLU A 167 15.97 0.29 15.43
CA GLU A 167 15.89 1.50 16.23
C GLU A 167 14.53 1.61 16.93
N LYS A 168 14.50 2.33 18.05
CA LYS A 168 13.24 2.72 18.69
C LYS A 168 12.49 3.71 17.77
N TYR A 169 11.20 3.48 17.56
CA TYR A 169 10.36 4.32 16.72
C TYR A 169 8.99 4.46 17.37
N TYR A 170 8.70 5.66 17.90
CA TYR A 170 7.53 5.93 18.74
C TYR A 170 7.43 4.96 19.92
N ASP A 171 6.35 4.20 20.03
CA ASP A 171 6.08 3.19 21.05
C ASP A 171 6.46 1.76 20.63
N GLY A 172 7.12 1.60 19.50
CA GLY A 172 7.59 0.33 18.95
C GLY A 172 9.03 0.40 18.44
N LEU A 173 9.33 -0.47 17.47
CA LEU A 173 10.62 -0.57 16.81
C LEU A 173 10.48 -0.28 15.32
N LEU A 174 11.54 0.25 14.71
CA LEU A 174 11.71 0.32 13.26
C LEU A 174 12.79 -0.67 12.84
N LEU A 175 12.40 -1.67 12.07
CA LEU A 175 13.31 -2.62 11.44
C LEU A 175 13.62 -2.16 10.03
N ARG A 176 14.89 -1.82 9.76
CA ARG A 176 15.35 -1.36 8.44
C ARG A 176 16.08 -2.44 7.68
N ILE A 177 15.88 -2.47 6.38
CA ILE A 177 16.53 -3.37 5.43
C ILE A 177 17.42 -2.58 4.46
N PRO A 178 18.37 -3.22 3.78
CA PRO A 178 19.19 -2.56 2.76
C PRO A 178 18.35 -1.92 1.67
N ASP A 179 18.84 -0.80 1.13
CA ASP A 179 18.23 -0.15 -0.03
C ASP A 179 18.34 -1.05 -1.28
N LEU A 180 17.26 -1.18 -2.04
CA LEU A 180 17.26 -1.99 -3.27
C LEU A 180 18.21 -1.46 -4.35
N LYS A 181 18.41 -0.13 -4.40
CA LYS A 181 19.31 0.52 -5.36
C LYS A 181 20.76 0.53 -4.88
N ASN A 182 20.96 0.59 -3.57
CA ASN A 182 22.28 0.53 -2.94
C ASN A 182 22.29 -0.49 -1.78
N PRO A 183 22.41 -1.80 -2.09
CA PRO A 183 22.27 -2.87 -1.10
C PRO A 183 23.33 -2.87 0.01
N GLN A 184 24.35 -2.03 -0.08
CA GLN A 184 25.41 -1.89 0.94
C GLN A 184 25.07 -0.84 2.00
N GLU A 185 23.96 -0.14 1.86
CA GLU A 185 23.56 0.93 2.76
C GLU A 185 22.12 0.74 3.27
N LEU A 186 21.89 1.27 4.46
CA LEU A 186 20.53 1.42 4.99
C LEU A 186 19.99 2.78 4.55
N PRO A 187 18.77 2.85 4.04
CA PRO A 187 18.15 4.12 3.70
C PRO A 187 18.02 5.00 4.96
N GLU A 188 18.06 6.31 4.81
CA GLU A 188 17.87 7.24 5.92
C GLU A 188 16.47 7.09 6.54
N MET A 189 16.44 7.18 7.87
CA MET A 189 15.20 7.20 8.62
C MET A 189 14.57 8.59 8.53
N THR A 190 13.32 8.65 8.09
CA THR A 190 12.52 9.87 8.07
C THR A 190 11.35 9.75 9.05
N ARG A 191 11.08 10.79 9.84
CA ARG A 191 9.88 10.82 10.66
C ARG A 191 8.66 11.11 9.78
N GLN A 192 7.61 10.32 9.97
CA GLN A 192 6.34 10.42 9.25
C GLN A 192 5.20 10.48 10.28
N ASP A 193 5.15 11.60 11.02
CA ASP A 193 4.27 11.76 12.19
C ASP A 193 2.79 11.69 11.78
N LYS A 194 2.41 12.33 10.68
CA LYS A 194 1.02 12.34 10.20
C LYS A 194 0.59 10.98 9.66
N MET A 195 1.47 10.33 8.88
CA MET A 195 1.21 8.98 8.37
C MET A 195 1.08 7.98 9.52
N PHE A 196 1.93 8.08 10.53
CA PHE A 196 1.87 7.24 11.72
C PHE A 196 0.60 7.50 12.54
N GLY A 197 0.15 8.76 12.63
CA GLY A 197 -1.12 9.13 13.27
C GLY A 197 -2.32 8.43 12.62
N ILE A 198 -2.42 8.44 11.29
CA ILE A 198 -3.49 7.73 10.54
C ILE A 198 -3.44 6.23 10.78
N PHE A 199 -2.23 5.66 10.82
CA PHE A 199 -2.06 4.26 11.13
C PHE A 199 -2.60 3.90 12.52
N LYS A 200 -2.26 4.69 13.55
CA LYS A 200 -2.79 4.50 14.92
C LYS A 200 -4.32 4.65 14.99
N GLU A 201 -4.88 5.61 14.27
CA GLU A 201 -6.34 5.80 14.17
C GLU A 201 -7.02 4.55 13.61
N HIS A 202 -6.47 3.98 12.53
CA HIS A 202 -7.02 2.75 11.92
C HIS A 202 -6.86 1.52 12.81
N HIS A 203 -5.77 1.41 13.56
CA HIS A 203 -5.61 0.35 14.56
C HIS A 203 -6.69 0.44 15.64
N HIS A 204 -6.98 1.65 16.12
CA HIS A 204 -8.06 1.87 17.08
C HIS A 204 -9.43 1.44 16.50
N TRP A 205 -9.68 1.72 15.21
CA TRP A 205 -10.91 1.25 14.56
C TRP A 205 -10.96 -0.28 14.44
N GLN A 206 -9.85 -0.91 14.11
CA GLN A 206 -9.74 -2.38 14.06
C GLN A 206 -10.02 -3.02 15.43
N ASP A 207 -9.58 -2.39 16.51
CA ASP A 207 -9.86 -2.85 17.88
C ASP A 207 -11.34 -2.77 18.22
N ILE A 208 -12.00 -1.67 17.87
CA ILE A 208 -13.44 -1.48 18.06
C ILE A 208 -14.23 -2.53 17.26
N ILE A 209 -13.82 -2.82 16.04
CA ILE A 209 -14.48 -3.77 15.15
C ILE A 209 -14.15 -5.23 15.52
N GLY A 210 -13.00 -5.46 16.16
CA GLY A 210 -12.50 -6.81 16.49
C GLY A 210 -11.90 -7.56 15.29
N VAL A 211 -11.43 -6.85 14.25
CA VAL A 211 -10.83 -7.43 13.05
C VAL A 211 -9.45 -6.83 12.80
N ARG A 212 -8.40 -7.56 13.16
CA ARG A 212 -7.01 -7.17 12.91
C ARG A 212 -6.34 -8.00 11.84
N THR A 213 -6.73 -9.27 11.71
CA THR A 213 -6.10 -10.23 10.80
C THR A 213 -7.09 -10.79 9.79
N VAL A 214 -6.57 -11.37 8.72
CA VAL A 214 -7.39 -12.12 7.73
C VAL A 214 -8.11 -13.29 8.39
N GLY A 215 -7.50 -13.92 9.39
CA GLY A 215 -8.17 -14.98 10.16
C GLY A 215 -9.42 -14.47 10.89
N ASP A 216 -9.35 -13.30 11.55
CA ASP A 216 -10.51 -12.67 12.20
C ASP A 216 -11.58 -12.28 11.19
N PHE A 217 -11.15 -11.69 10.06
CA PHE A 217 -12.01 -11.31 8.96
C PHE A 217 -12.78 -12.51 8.38
N ASN A 218 -12.08 -13.61 8.09
CA ASN A 218 -12.68 -14.81 7.53
C ASN A 218 -13.70 -15.43 8.50
N GLU A 219 -13.38 -15.45 9.80
CA GLU A 219 -14.30 -15.93 10.84
C GLU A 219 -15.58 -15.09 10.89
N LEU A 220 -15.47 -13.77 10.75
CA LEU A 220 -16.61 -12.84 10.70
C LEU A 220 -17.47 -13.10 9.45
N VAL A 221 -16.83 -13.31 8.29
CA VAL A 221 -17.55 -13.64 7.04
C VAL A 221 -18.28 -14.98 7.15
N ASP A 222 -17.63 -16.00 7.72
CA ASP A 222 -18.23 -17.34 7.91
C ASP A 222 -19.43 -17.29 8.90
N LYS A 223 -19.48 -16.33 9.83
CA LYS A 223 -20.62 -16.03 10.71
C LYS A 223 -21.75 -15.23 10.05
N GLY A 224 -21.55 -14.74 8.81
CA GLY A 224 -22.54 -13.93 8.08
C GLY A 224 -22.59 -12.46 8.49
N GLU A 225 -21.57 -11.95 9.18
CA GLU A 225 -21.52 -10.58 9.71
C GLU A 225 -20.86 -9.56 8.74
N ALA A 226 -20.57 -9.97 7.50
CA ALA A 226 -19.89 -9.14 6.52
C ALA A 226 -20.60 -7.81 6.21
N THR A 227 -21.94 -7.80 6.15
CA THR A 227 -22.73 -6.58 5.88
C THR A 227 -22.59 -5.55 7.01
N ASN A 228 -22.52 -6.00 8.26
CA ASN A 228 -22.28 -5.12 9.38
C ASN A 228 -20.88 -4.48 9.31
N LEU A 229 -19.85 -5.26 8.98
CA LEU A 229 -18.50 -4.77 8.78
C LEU A 229 -18.43 -3.69 7.68
N ILE A 230 -19.13 -3.93 6.54
CA ILE A 230 -19.22 -2.96 5.45
C ILE A 230 -19.83 -1.64 5.95
N ASN A 231 -20.98 -1.71 6.62
CA ASN A 231 -21.69 -0.53 7.10
C ASN A 231 -20.86 0.28 8.09
N VAL A 232 -20.19 -0.37 9.05
CA VAL A 232 -19.32 0.30 10.03
C VAL A 232 -18.12 0.94 9.35
N SER A 233 -17.49 0.24 8.41
CA SER A 233 -16.33 0.76 7.67
C SER A 233 -16.69 1.98 6.83
N GLU A 234 -17.84 1.96 6.15
CA GLU A 234 -18.34 3.12 5.37
C GLU A 234 -18.69 4.30 6.27
N ALA A 235 -19.29 4.05 7.43
CA ALA A 235 -19.60 5.09 8.41
C ALA A 235 -18.33 5.76 8.96
N LEU A 236 -17.28 5.00 9.26
CA LEU A 236 -15.98 5.51 9.70
C LEU A 236 -15.32 6.39 8.62
N GLN A 237 -15.38 5.95 7.37
CA GLN A 237 -14.88 6.74 6.25
C GLN A 237 -15.64 8.05 6.08
N GLU A 238 -16.98 8.02 6.14
CA GLU A 238 -17.81 9.22 6.02
C GLU A 238 -17.54 10.21 7.15
N LYS A 239 -17.42 9.69 8.39
CA LYS A 239 -17.05 10.50 9.56
C LYS A 239 -15.72 11.24 9.32
N LYS A 240 -14.68 10.54 8.83
CA LYS A 240 -13.38 11.17 8.57
C LYS A 240 -13.42 12.22 7.47
N ILE A 241 -14.16 11.97 6.39
CA ILE A 241 -14.34 12.97 5.31
C ILE A 241 -15.10 14.20 5.83
N THR A 242 -16.10 14.00 6.69
CA THR A 242 -16.84 15.09 7.35
C THR A 242 -15.92 15.91 8.26
N GLU A 243 -15.06 15.28 9.04
CA GLU A 243 -14.06 15.96 9.88
C GLU A 243 -13.15 16.87 9.03
N ILE A 244 -12.61 16.34 7.91
CA ILE A 244 -11.77 17.11 6.98
C ILE A 244 -12.56 18.29 6.39
N ALA A 245 -13.82 18.10 5.98
CA ALA A 245 -14.66 19.16 5.45
C ALA A 245 -14.93 20.26 6.50
N ASN A 246 -15.13 19.87 7.76
CA ASN A 246 -15.32 20.82 8.87
C ASN A 246 -14.05 21.65 9.12
N GLU A 247 -12.87 21.02 9.10
CA GLU A 247 -11.59 21.75 9.22
C GLU A 247 -11.38 22.76 8.09
N ILE A 248 -11.69 22.38 6.84
CA ILE A 248 -11.61 23.29 5.68
C ILE A 248 -12.56 24.47 5.88
N SER A 249 -13.80 24.21 6.27
CA SER A 249 -14.84 25.23 6.42
C SER A 249 -14.59 26.18 7.62
N ALA A 250 -13.88 25.70 8.64
CA ALA A 250 -13.55 26.50 9.82
C ALA A 250 -12.34 27.43 9.58
N ARG A 251 -11.50 27.18 8.58
CA ARG A 251 -10.37 28.06 8.24
C ARG A 251 -10.81 29.18 7.31
N GLU A 252 -10.79 30.39 7.82
CA GLU A 252 -11.06 31.57 7.00
C GLU A 252 -10.00 31.72 5.88
N GLY A 253 -10.44 32.15 4.71
CA GLY A 253 -9.55 32.48 3.59
C GLY A 253 -9.15 31.31 2.70
N ILE A 254 -9.54 30.08 2.99
CA ILE A 254 -9.27 28.93 2.12
C ILE A 254 -10.01 29.09 0.79
N LYS A 255 -9.24 29.10 -0.31
CA LYS A 255 -9.74 29.15 -1.69
C LYS A 255 -9.41 27.91 -2.51
N LEU A 256 -8.42 27.14 -2.05
CA LEU A 256 -7.85 26.01 -2.77
C LEU A 256 -7.67 24.81 -1.85
N VAL A 257 -8.37 23.73 -2.15
CA VAL A 257 -8.18 22.40 -1.53
C VAL A 257 -7.39 21.55 -2.52
N LEU A 258 -6.22 21.08 -2.10
CA LEU A 258 -5.29 20.27 -2.88
C LEU A 258 -5.35 18.84 -2.38
N LEU A 259 -5.83 17.92 -3.21
CA LEU A 259 -6.04 16.52 -2.86
C LEU A 259 -5.07 15.64 -3.63
N ALA A 260 -4.02 15.18 -2.98
CA ALA A 260 -3.00 14.30 -3.57
C ALA A 260 -3.04 12.88 -3.01
N GLY A 261 -2.33 12.01 -3.67
CA GLY A 261 -2.12 10.63 -3.26
C GLY A 261 -1.62 9.79 -4.43
N PRO A 262 -1.02 8.64 -4.16
CA PRO A 262 -0.44 7.80 -5.21
C PRO A 262 -1.51 7.20 -6.14
N SER A 263 -1.07 6.59 -7.24
CA SER A 263 -1.97 5.94 -8.20
C SER A 263 -2.88 4.91 -7.53
N SER A 264 -4.16 4.91 -7.90
CA SER A 264 -5.20 4.01 -7.34
C SER A 264 -5.43 4.14 -5.83
N SER A 265 -5.14 5.30 -5.25
CA SER A 265 -5.47 5.60 -3.84
C SER A 265 -6.93 6.02 -3.62
N GLY A 266 -7.75 6.18 -4.67
CA GLY A 266 -9.14 6.59 -4.56
C GLY A 266 -9.34 8.11 -4.45
N LYS A 267 -8.40 8.91 -4.95
CA LYS A 267 -8.45 10.39 -4.94
C LYS A 267 -9.75 10.94 -5.54
N THR A 268 -10.11 10.47 -6.71
CA THR A 268 -11.26 11.00 -7.48
C THR A 268 -12.56 10.83 -6.71
N THR A 269 -12.81 9.64 -6.13
CA THR A 269 -14.01 9.42 -5.31
C THR A 269 -13.94 10.19 -3.99
N THR A 270 -12.76 10.27 -3.36
CA THR A 270 -12.57 11.09 -2.15
C THR A 270 -12.87 12.57 -2.44
N CYS A 271 -12.40 13.10 -3.56
CA CYS A 271 -12.69 14.47 -4.01
C CYS A 271 -14.21 14.71 -4.14
N LYS A 272 -14.95 13.76 -4.73
CA LYS A 272 -16.42 13.85 -4.89
C LYS A 272 -17.14 13.78 -3.55
N ARG A 273 -16.77 12.85 -2.66
CA ARG A 273 -17.36 12.73 -1.30
C ARG A 273 -17.04 13.98 -0.46
N LEU A 274 -15.79 14.45 -0.49
CA LEU A 274 -15.41 15.69 0.20
C LEU A 274 -16.19 16.90 -0.34
N SER A 275 -16.39 16.99 -1.65
CA SER A 275 -17.20 18.06 -2.25
C SER A 275 -18.64 18.05 -1.73
N ILE A 276 -19.25 16.88 -1.54
CA ILE A 276 -20.59 16.78 -0.95
C ILE A 276 -20.60 17.33 0.49
N GLN A 277 -19.61 16.98 1.31
CA GLN A 277 -19.51 17.48 2.69
C GLN A 277 -19.23 18.99 2.73
N LEU A 278 -18.43 19.52 1.82
CA LEU A 278 -18.23 20.98 1.71
C LEU A 278 -19.53 21.71 1.33
N ILE A 279 -20.35 21.12 0.44
CA ILE A 279 -21.68 21.67 0.13
C ILE A 279 -22.59 21.67 1.37
N ALA A 280 -22.58 20.58 2.14
CA ALA A 280 -23.34 20.49 3.39
C ALA A 280 -22.91 21.55 4.42
N ASN A 281 -21.64 21.98 4.37
CA ASN A 281 -21.07 23.06 5.19
C ASN A 281 -21.29 24.48 4.58
N GLY A 282 -22.03 24.60 3.47
CA GLY A 282 -22.37 25.89 2.85
C GLY A 282 -21.34 26.43 1.85
N LEU A 283 -20.29 25.68 1.54
CA LEU A 283 -19.32 26.01 0.50
C LEU A 283 -19.78 25.52 -0.88
N ARG A 284 -19.22 26.09 -1.94
CA ARG A 284 -19.47 25.67 -3.31
C ARG A 284 -18.18 25.15 -3.96
N PRO A 285 -17.89 23.85 -3.86
CA PRO A 285 -16.68 23.28 -4.42
C PRO A 285 -16.71 23.26 -5.95
N LEU A 286 -15.59 23.60 -6.57
CA LEU A 286 -15.34 23.55 -8.00
C LEU A 286 -14.26 22.50 -8.26
N PRO A 287 -14.62 21.26 -8.62
CA PRO A 287 -13.65 20.18 -8.81
C PRO A 287 -12.87 20.35 -10.12
N ILE A 288 -11.56 20.19 -10.03
CA ILE A 288 -10.60 20.21 -11.13
C ILE A 288 -9.69 18.98 -10.99
N SER A 289 -9.53 18.22 -12.10
CA SER A 289 -8.55 17.14 -12.18
C SER A 289 -7.26 17.63 -12.84
N LEU A 290 -6.12 17.36 -12.23
CA LEU A 290 -4.81 17.65 -12.83
C LEU A 290 -4.53 16.75 -14.04
N ASP A 291 -5.20 15.62 -14.16
CA ASP A 291 -5.07 14.75 -15.33
C ASP A 291 -5.53 15.44 -16.64
N ASP A 292 -6.37 16.47 -16.54
CA ASP A 292 -6.77 17.29 -17.69
C ASP A 292 -5.68 18.30 -18.14
N TYR A 293 -4.66 18.51 -17.31
CA TYR A 293 -3.57 19.47 -17.55
C TYR A 293 -2.28 18.85 -18.09
N PHE A 294 -2.30 17.57 -18.49
CA PHE A 294 -1.13 16.97 -19.15
C PHE A 294 -0.76 17.76 -20.41
N VAL A 295 0.54 17.93 -20.63
CA VAL A 295 1.07 18.41 -21.90
C VAL A 295 0.84 17.38 -23.00
N ASP A 296 0.93 17.76 -24.29
CA ASP A 296 0.91 16.82 -25.38
C ASP A 296 1.95 15.70 -25.16
N ARG A 297 1.61 14.46 -25.56
CA ARG A 297 2.46 13.28 -25.32
C ARG A 297 3.91 13.48 -25.74
N GLU A 298 4.13 14.11 -26.90
CA GLU A 298 5.45 14.36 -27.44
C GLU A 298 6.29 15.31 -26.59
N LEU A 299 5.64 16.12 -25.72
CA LEU A 299 6.29 17.06 -24.81
C LEU A 299 6.50 16.48 -23.41
N THR A 300 5.94 15.29 -23.14
CA THR A 300 6.11 14.60 -21.85
C THR A 300 7.59 14.24 -21.66
N PRO A 301 8.20 14.51 -20.50
CA PRO A 301 9.56 14.07 -20.20
C PRO A 301 9.74 12.56 -20.40
N LYS A 302 10.96 12.15 -20.68
CA LYS A 302 11.32 10.73 -20.77
C LYS A 302 12.08 10.31 -19.52
N ASP A 303 11.86 9.05 -19.14
CA ASP A 303 12.61 8.39 -18.06
C ASP A 303 14.00 7.91 -18.55
N VAL A 304 14.72 7.20 -17.68
CA VAL A 304 16.07 6.67 -17.95
C VAL A 304 16.09 5.60 -19.05
N ASP A 305 14.97 4.94 -19.29
CA ASP A 305 14.80 3.90 -20.30
C ASP A 305 14.31 4.49 -21.65
N GLY A 306 14.06 5.80 -21.69
CA GLY A 306 13.60 6.51 -22.89
C GLY A 306 12.08 6.46 -23.09
N GLU A 307 11.33 5.90 -22.14
CA GLU A 307 9.87 5.87 -22.13
C GLU A 307 9.29 7.18 -21.56
N TYR A 308 8.03 7.50 -21.88
CA TYR A 308 7.38 8.70 -21.37
C TYR A 308 7.12 8.60 -19.85
N ASP A 309 7.69 9.54 -19.08
CA ASP A 309 7.50 9.66 -17.62
C ASP A 309 6.24 10.48 -17.29
N TYR A 310 5.08 9.81 -17.32
CA TYR A 310 3.80 10.42 -16.94
C TYR A 310 3.68 10.68 -15.43
N GLU A 311 4.57 10.15 -14.62
CA GLU A 311 4.61 10.42 -13.18
C GLU A 311 5.41 11.69 -12.85
N SER A 312 6.10 12.28 -13.83
CA SER A 312 6.84 13.55 -13.66
C SER A 312 5.87 14.72 -13.50
N ILE A 313 6.18 15.66 -12.59
CA ILE A 313 5.41 16.91 -12.48
C ILE A 313 5.47 17.75 -13.78
N TYR A 314 6.55 17.64 -14.54
CA TYR A 314 6.73 18.33 -15.82
C TYR A 314 5.96 17.69 -16.98
N ALA A 315 5.24 16.58 -16.74
CA ALA A 315 4.21 16.10 -17.64
C ALA A 315 2.94 16.96 -17.58
N LEU A 316 2.82 17.84 -16.56
CA LEU A 316 1.75 18.83 -16.44
C LEU A 316 2.15 20.20 -16.99
N ASN A 317 1.18 20.92 -17.53
CA ASN A 317 1.34 22.31 -17.95
C ASN A 317 1.25 23.26 -16.74
N LEU A 318 2.33 23.32 -15.94
CA LEU A 318 2.41 24.13 -14.71
C LEU A 318 2.10 25.61 -14.95
N LYS A 319 2.54 26.15 -16.09
CA LYS A 319 2.27 27.53 -16.46
C LYS A 319 0.78 27.79 -16.62
N LEU A 320 0.09 26.94 -17.38
CA LEU A 320 -1.35 27.07 -17.59
C LEU A 320 -2.14 26.92 -16.28
N ILE A 321 -1.72 25.99 -15.40
CA ILE A 321 -2.34 25.79 -14.08
C ILE A 321 -2.27 27.09 -13.27
N ASN A 322 -1.08 27.68 -13.11
CA ASN A 322 -0.91 28.88 -12.30
C ASN A 322 -1.62 30.09 -12.93
N GLU A 323 -1.55 30.27 -14.26
CA GLU A 323 -2.28 31.33 -14.97
C GLU A 323 -3.80 31.22 -14.74
N GLN A 324 -4.37 30.02 -14.86
CA GLN A 324 -5.82 29.82 -14.72
C GLN A 324 -6.26 29.98 -13.26
N PHE A 325 -5.52 29.45 -12.29
CA PHE A 325 -5.87 29.58 -10.88
C PHE A 325 -5.80 31.05 -10.43
N ASN A 326 -4.78 31.80 -10.84
CA ASN A 326 -4.67 33.23 -10.56
C ASN A 326 -5.83 34.03 -11.15
N LYS A 327 -6.29 33.73 -12.38
CA LYS A 327 -7.48 34.34 -12.99
C LYS A 327 -8.74 34.00 -12.22
N LEU A 328 -8.94 32.72 -11.86
CA LEU A 328 -10.09 32.28 -11.08
C LEU A 328 -10.17 33.00 -9.74
N PHE A 329 -9.06 33.17 -9.01
CA PHE A 329 -9.04 33.88 -7.73
C PHE A 329 -9.35 35.39 -7.85
N LYS A 330 -9.18 35.96 -9.03
CA LYS A 330 -9.62 37.32 -9.37
C LYS A 330 -11.08 37.39 -9.83
N GLY A 331 -11.78 36.25 -9.91
CA GLY A 331 -13.16 36.16 -10.40
C GLY A 331 -13.27 36.25 -11.92
N GLU A 332 -12.19 36.04 -12.64
CA GLU A 332 -12.19 35.97 -14.11
C GLU A 332 -12.65 34.60 -14.58
N GLU A 333 -13.27 34.55 -15.79
CA GLU A 333 -13.66 33.30 -16.42
C GLU A 333 -12.47 32.66 -17.14
N VAL A 334 -12.28 31.34 -16.97
CA VAL A 334 -11.29 30.55 -17.68
C VAL A 334 -11.93 29.38 -18.38
N GLU A 335 -11.39 28.95 -19.52
CA GLU A 335 -11.77 27.70 -20.18
C GLU A 335 -10.79 26.60 -19.77
N LEU A 336 -11.30 25.53 -19.13
CA LEU A 336 -10.47 24.42 -18.67
C LEU A 336 -9.97 23.58 -19.85
N PRO A 337 -8.74 23.04 -19.78
CA PRO A 337 -8.27 22.06 -20.76
C PRO A 337 -8.93 20.70 -20.53
N LYS A 338 -8.77 19.81 -21.49
CA LYS A 338 -9.05 18.37 -21.38
C LYS A 338 -7.97 17.58 -22.10
N TYR A 339 -7.41 16.60 -21.40
CA TYR A 339 -6.45 15.70 -22.00
C TYR A 339 -7.13 14.42 -22.51
N ASP A 340 -6.84 14.06 -23.74
CA ASP A 340 -7.31 12.82 -24.34
C ASP A 340 -6.19 11.76 -24.28
N PHE A 341 -6.35 10.79 -23.40
CA PHE A 341 -5.37 9.72 -23.19
C PHE A 341 -5.18 8.80 -24.41
N GLN A 342 -6.17 8.70 -25.30
CA GLN A 342 -6.03 7.88 -26.50
C GLN A 342 -5.14 8.58 -27.53
N SER A 343 -5.48 9.81 -27.88
CA SER A 343 -4.70 10.59 -28.85
C SER A 343 -3.40 11.17 -28.25
N GLY A 344 -3.32 11.30 -26.93
CA GLY A 344 -2.18 11.95 -26.23
C GLY A 344 -2.12 13.46 -26.44
N LYS A 345 -3.27 14.11 -26.63
CA LYS A 345 -3.35 15.56 -26.91
C LYS A 345 -4.18 16.32 -25.88
N SER A 346 -3.69 17.50 -25.53
CA SER A 346 -4.42 18.48 -24.74
C SER A 346 -5.26 19.37 -25.65
N ARG A 347 -6.52 19.63 -25.28
CA ARG A 347 -7.46 20.47 -26.05
C ARG A 347 -8.29 21.34 -25.11
N PRO A 348 -8.83 22.48 -25.58
CA PRO A 348 -9.90 23.18 -24.88
C PRO A 348 -11.09 22.23 -24.64
N SER A 349 -11.64 22.22 -23.41
CA SER A 349 -12.76 21.32 -23.07
C SER A 349 -14.13 21.89 -23.44
N GLY A 350 -14.22 23.18 -23.75
CA GLY A 350 -15.47 23.95 -23.84
C GLY A 350 -16.09 24.26 -22.46
N ARG A 351 -15.54 23.73 -21.37
CA ARG A 351 -16.02 23.98 -20.01
C ARG A 351 -15.42 25.28 -19.49
N LYS A 352 -16.26 26.28 -19.31
CA LYS A 352 -15.88 27.56 -18.71
C LYS A 352 -16.15 27.54 -17.21
N LEU A 353 -15.24 28.11 -16.44
CA LEU A 353 -15.29 28.17 -14.99
C LEU A 353 -15.01 29.60 -14.52
N ARG A 354 -15.78 30.05 -13.53
CA ARG A 354 -15.57 31.31 -12.83
C ARG A 354 -15.80 31.10 -11.34
N MET A 355 -14.98 31.70 -10.50
CA MET A 355 -15.18 31.66 -9.06
C MET A 355 -16.10 32.81 -8.60
N GLU A 356 -17.07 32.46 -7.76
CA GLU A 356 -17.95 33.36 -7.02
C GLU A 356 -17.57 33.40 -5.54
N PRO A 357 -18.11 34.33 -4.74
CA PRO A 357 -18.02 34.25 -3.28
C PRO A 357 -18.50 32.90 -2.79
N ASN A 358 -17.85 32.31 -1.79
CA ASN A 358 -18.07 30.96 -1.25
C ASN A 358 -17.68 29.78 -2.17
N ASN A 359 -17.12 30.04 -3.36
CA ASN A 359 -16.49 28.96 -4.10
C ASN A 359 -15.13 28.58 -3.52
N VAL A 360 -14.83 27.30 -3.54
CA VAL A 360 -13.51 26.73 -3.24
C VAL A 360 -13.10 25.80 -4.37
N LEU A 361 -11.89 25.99 -4.92
CA LEU A 361 -11.34 25.04 -5.89
C LEU A 361 -10.95 23.75 -5.16
N VAL A 362 -11.38 22.60 -5.67
CA VAL A 362 -10.95 21.29 -5.17
C VAL A 362 -10.17 20.59 -6.28
N VAL A 363 -8.85 20.64 -6.17
CA VAL A 363 -7.92 20.15 -7.19
C VAL A 363 -7.38 18.80 -6.79
N GLU A 364 -7.67 17.77 -7.59
CA GLU A 364 -7.16 16.43 -7.33
C GLU A 364 -6.10 16.03 -8.37
N GLY A 365 -5.07 15.33 -7.91
CA GLY A 365 -4.04 14.76 -8.77
C GLY A 365 -2.84 14.28 -7.97
N ILE A 366 -1.96 13.49 -8.61
CA ILE A 366 -0.80 12.91 -7.93
C ILE A 366 0.18 13.97 -7.41
N HIS A 367 0.27 15.14 -8.06
CA HIS A 367 1.18 16.23 -7.74
C HIS A 367 0.58 17.35 -6.89
N ALA A 368 -0.67 17.21 -6.43
CA ALA A 368 -1.38 18.32 -5.77
C ALA A 368 -0.68 18.82 -4.48
N LEU A 369 0.16 18.01 -3.82
CA LEU A 369 0.95 18.44 -2.65
C LEU A 369 2.38 18.90 -2.98
N ASN A 370 2.80 18.80 -4.24
CA ASN A 370 4.12 19.31 -4.63
C ASN A 370 4.11 20.85 -4.63
N PRO A 371 5.00 21.51 -3.90
CA PRO A 371 5.04 22.97 -3.80
C PRO A 371 5.20 23.69 -5.15
N GLU A 372 5.89 23.08 -6.12
CA GLU A 372 6.06 23.66 -7.47
C GLU A 372 4.74 23.86 -8.21
N LEU A 373 3.72 23.02 -7.94
CA LEU A 373 2.44 23.09 -8.62
C LEU A 373 1.72 24.42 -8.39
N THR A 374 1.80 24.96 -7.18
CA THR A 374 1.05 26.13 -6.75
C THR A 374 1.95 27.17 -6.08
N SER A 375 3.17 27.34 -6.60
CA SER A 375 4.18 28.24 -6.03
C SER A 375 3.75 29.73 -6.01
N GLU A 376 2.86 30.12 -6.90
CA GLU A 376 2.36 31.50 -6.99
C GLU A 376 1.13 31.79 -6.09
N ILE A 377 0.62 30.78 -5.39
CA ILE A 377 -0.58 30.91 -4.54
C ILE A 377 -0.13 30.98 -3.08
N PRO A 378 -0.66 31.95 -2.28
CA PRO A 378 -0.34 32.08 -0.85
C PRO A 378 -0.71 30.83 -0.04
N GLU A 379 0.13 30.47 0.92
CA GLU A 379 -0.04 29.27 1.74
C GLU A 379 -1.33 29.30 2.59
N GLU A 380 -1.68 30.46 3.11
CA GLU A 380 -2.88 30.68 3.92
C GLU A 380 -4.19 30.46 3.16
N GLN A 381 -4.14 30.41 1.82
CA GLN A 381 -5.31 30.12 0.97
C GLN A 381 -5.45 28.65 0.61
N LYS A 382 -4.52 27.80 1.06
CA LYS A 382 -4.44 26.40 0.71
C LYS A 382 -4.83 25.49 1.87
N PHE A 383 -5.49 24.39 1.55
CA PHE A 383 -5.68 23.26 2.45
C PHE A 383 -5.28 21.96 1.70
N ARG A 384 -4.37 21.20 2.27
CA ARG A 384 -3.79 20.02 1.64
C ARG A 384 -4.31 18.73 2.25
N VAL A 385 -4.82 17.84 1.42
CA VAL A 385 -5.31 16.52 1.83
C VAL A 385 -4.49 15.44 1.14
N TYR A 386 -3.88 14.55 1.91
CA TYR A 386 -3.21 13.37 1.37
C TYR A 386 -4.10 12.14 1.49
N VAL A 387 -4.35 11.47 0.36
CA VAL A 387 -5.17 10.25 0.28
C VAL A 387 -4.27 9.04 0.09
N SER A 388 -4.21 8.17 1.08
CA SER A 388 -3.50 6.89 1.03
C SER A 388 -4.50 5.73 0.93
N ALA A 389 -4.05 4.59 0.43
CA ALA A 389 -4.78 3.32 0.54
C ALA A 389 -4.03 2.38 1.50
N LEU A 390 -3.75 2.89 2.70
CA LEU A 390 -2.93 2.20 3.70
C LEU A 390 -3.64 0.93 4.18
N THR A 391 -3.14 -0.23 3.75
CA THR A 391 -3.68 -1.53 4.14
C THR A 391 -3.22 -1.85 5.56
N THR A 392 -4.16 -1.89 6.49
CA THR A 392 -3.89 -2.10 7.93
C THR A 392 -4.25 -3.50 8.41
N ILE A 393 -5.06 -4.25 7.65
CA ILE A 393 -5.31 -5.66 7.96
C ILE A 393 -4.06 -6.50 7.69
N LEU A 394 -3.72 -7.37 8.64
CA LEU A 394 -2.57 -8.27 8.53
C LEU A 394 -3.03 -9.65 8.07
N LEU A 395 -2.15 -10.42 7.45
CA LEU A 395 -2.42 -11.84 7.20
C LEU A 395 -2.44 -12.62 8.54
N ASP A 396 -1.38 -12.45 9.32
CA ASP A 396 -1.23 -12.80 10.74
C ASP A 396 -0.24 -11.83 11.39
N ASP A 397 0.10 -12.01 12.68
CA ASP A 397 0.96 -11.08 13.43
C ASP A 397 2.36 -10.88 12.80
N HIS A 398 2.87 -11.83 12.02
CA HIS A 398 4.20 -11.77 11.40
C HIS A 398 4.18 -11.56 9.89
N ASN A 399 2.99 -11.52 9.28
CA ASN A 399 2.80 -11.38 7.84
C ASN A 399 1.90 -10.19 7.52
N TYR A 400 2.50 -9.05 7.24
CA TYR A 400 1.77 -7.86 6.82
C TYR A 400 1.34 -7.95 5.34
N ILE A 401 0.34 -7.17 4.96
CA ILE A 401 -0.13 -7.04 3.57
C ILE A 401 0.38 -5.71 3.00
N PRO A 402 1.22 -5.75 1.94
CA PRO A 402 1.74 -4.52 1.35
C PRO A 402 0.63 -3.62 0.78
N THR A 403 0.61 -2.36 1.15
CA THR A 403 -0.27 -1.34 0.55
C THR A 403 -0.11 -1.27 -0.98
N THR A 404 1.10 -1.54 -1.48
CA THR A 404 1.40 -1.60 -2.91
C THR A 404 0.65 -2.70 -3.63
N ASP A 405 0.41 -3.84 -2.98
CA ASP A 405 -0.32 -4.97 -3.56
C ASP A 405 -1.81 -4.63 -3.71
N ASN A 406 -2.40 -4.04 -2.69
CA ASN A 406 -3.78 -3.58 -2.74
C ASN A 406 -3.98 -2.54 -3.85
N ARG A 407 -3.10 -1.56 -3.95
CA ARG A 407 -3.15 -0.54 -5.00
C ARG A 407 -2.92 -1.10 -6.40
N LEU A 408 -2.03 -2.09 -6.55
CA LEU A 408 -1.85 -2.78 -7.83
C LEU A 408 -3.10 -3.54 -8.24
N LEU A 409 -3.76 -4.23 -7.31
CA LEU A 409 -5.04 -4.92 -7.58
C LEU A 409 -6.14 -3.93 -7.99
N ARG A 410 -6.29 -2.80 -7.28
CA ARG A 410 -7.19 -1.70 -7.67
C ARG A 410 -6.89 -1.20 -9.08
N ARG A 411 -5.60 -0.98 -9.39
CA ARG A 411 -5.17 -0.52 -10.72
C ARG A 411 -5.50 -1.51 -11.82
N ILE A 412 -5.20 -2.79 -11.62
CA ILE A 412 -5.49 -3.85 -12.60
C ILE A 412 -6.98 -3.86 -12.96
N ILE A 413 -7.86 -3.83 -11.96
CA ILE A 413 -9.31 -3.85 -12.18
C ILE A 413 -9.77 -2.58 -12.91
N ARG A 414 -9.36 -1.40 -12.43
CA ARG A 414 -9.73 -0.11 -13.03
C ARG A 414 -9.26 -0.01 -14.48
N ASP A 415 -7.97 -0.28 -14.72
CA ASP A 415 -7.36 -0.09 -16.02
C ASP A 415 -7.91 -1.08 -17.05
N TYR A 416 -8.20 -2.32 -16.64
CA TYR A 416 -8.90 -3.27 -17.49
C TYR A 416 -10.30 -2.78 -17.88
N LYS A 417 -11.06 -2.30 -16.90
CA LYS A 417 -12.47 -1.93 -17.10
C LYS A 417 -12.66 -0.65 -17.90
N TYR A 418 -11.84 0.36 -17.64
CA TYR A 418 -12.06 1.71 -18.16
C TYR A 418 -11.04 2.16 -19.19
N ARG A 419 -9.89 1.48 -19.30
CA ARG A 419 -8.77 1.87 -20.17
C ARG A 419 -8.38 0.78 -21.17
N GLY A 420 -8.98 -0.42 -21.09
CA GLY A 420 -8.67 -1.54 -21.98
C GLY A 420 -7.25 -2.11 -21.78
N VAL A 421 -6.62 -1.87 -20.62
CA VAL A 421 -5.26 -2.31 -20.31
C VAL A 421 -5.32 -3.66 -19.59
N SER A 422 -4.54 -4.64 -20.06
CA SER A 422 -4.49 -5.97 -19.47
C SER A 422 -3.81 -5.99 -18.09
N ALA A 423 -4.04 -7.05 -17.30
CA ALA A 423 -3.33 -7.27 -16.04
C ALA A 423 -1.81 -7.37 -16.26
N ARG A 424 -1.37 -8.02 -17.35
CA ARG A 424 0.04 -8.11 -17.74
C ARG A 424 0.66 -6.73 -17.91
N GLU A 425 0.05 -5.86 -18.71
CA GLU A 425 0.55 -4.50 -18.94
C GLU A 425 0.55 -3.65 -17.67
N SER A 426 -0.48 -3.80 -16.81
CA SER A 426 -0.54 -3.10 -15.52
C SER A 426 0.60 -3.52 -14.60
N ILE A 427 0.94 -4.82 -14.54
CA ILE A 427 2.06 -5.35 -13.76
C ILE A 427 3.38 -4.86 -14.36
N HIS A 428 3.53 -4.92 -15.69
CA HIS A 428 4.73 -4.48 -16.39
C HIS A 428 5.08 -3.01 -16.08
N ARG A 429 4.08 -2.12 -16.08
CA ARG A 429 4.27 -0.69 -15.81
C ARG A 429 4.42 -0.34 -14.32
N TRP A 430 4.09 -1.28 -13.42
CA TRP A 430 4.05 -0.98 -11.99
C TRP A 430 5.38 -0.51 -11.39
N PRO A 431 6.55 -1.06 -11.73
CA PRO A 431 7.84 -0.56 -11.26
C PRO A 431 8.11 0.91 -11.62
N SER A 432 7.79 1.35 -12.84
CA SER A 432 7.93 2.75 -13.28
C SER A 432 7.01 3.67 -12.46
N VAL A 433 5.74 3.27 -12.25
CA VAL A 433 4.81 4.02 -11.38
C VAL A 433 5.38 4.17 -9.97
N ARG A 434 5.92 3.10 -9.39
CA ARG A 434 6.53 3.13 -8.05
C ARG A 434 7.76 4.04 -7.98
N ALA A 435 8.59 4.05 -9.02
CA ALA A 435 9.74 4.95 -9.11
C ALA A 435 9.30 6.42 -9.14
N GLY A 436 8.26 6.73 -9.92
CA GLY A 436 7.68 8.07 -9.97
C GLY A 436 7.07 8.51 -8.64
N GLU A 437 6.32 7.63 -7.96
CA GLU A 437 5.75 7.89 -6.63
C GLU A 437 6.82 8.22 -5.60
N ASN A 438 7.91 7.45 -5.56
CA ASN A 438 9.03 7.68 -4.66
C ASN A 438 9.73 9.02 -4.91
N LYS A 439 9.78 9.47 -6.16
CA LYS A 439 10.43 10.72 -6.56
C LYS A 439 9.53 11.94 -6.37
N TRP A 440 8.24 11.84 -6.72
CA TRP A 440 7.39 13.00 -6.93
C TRP A 440 6.21 13.13 -5.96
N ILE A 441 5.87 12.08 -5.19
CA ILE A 441 4.66 12.07 -4.36
C ILE A 441 5.00 11.90 -2.88
N PHE A 442 5.69 10.83 -2.51
CA PHE A 442 5.97 10.50 -1.11
C PHE A 442 6.83 11.53 -0.37
N PRO A 443 7.79 12.24 -1.00
CA PRO A 443 8.53 13.31 -0.32
C PRO A 443 7.64 14.45 0.21
N TYR A 444 6.46 14.64 -0.37
CA TYR A 444 5.55 15.74 -0.04
C TYR A 444 4.34 15.31 0.81
N GLN A 445 4.19 14.03 1.16
CA GLN A 445 3.01 13.54 1.86
C GLN A 445 2.83 14.17 3.25
N GLU A 446 3.92 14.43 3.98
CA GLU A 446 3.88 15.09 5.29
C GLU A 446 3.54 16.59 5.22
N ASN A 447 3.50 17.20 4.01
CA ASN A 447 3.03 18.58 3.83
C ASN A 447 1.49 18.70 3.95
N ALA A 448 0.75 17.58 4.01
CA ALA A 448 -0.70 17.60 4.13
C ALA A 448 -1.17 18.25 5.43
N ASP A 449 -2.25 19.05 5.38
CA ASP A 449 -2.96 19.53 6.58
C ASP A 449 -3.77 18.40 7.19
N ALA A 450 -4.40 17.56 6.36
CA ALA A 450 -5.13 16.37 6.76
C ALA A 450 -4.73 15.15 5.94
N MET A 451 -4.81 13.97 6.54
CA MET A 451 -4.61 12.70 5.85
C MET A 451 -5.86 11.84 5.90
N PHE A 452 -6.12 11.12 4.82
CA PHE A 452 -7.25 10.22 4.68
C PHE A 452 -6.79 8.84 4.20
N ASN A 453 -7.12 7.79 4.94
CA ASN A 453 -6.92 6.43 4.49
C ASN A 453 -8.17 5.91 3.77
N SER A 454 -8.04 5.65 2.48
CA SER A 454 -9.10 5.15 1.61
C SER A 454 -9.27 3.63 1.62
N ALA A 455 -8.39 2.88 2.29
CA ALA A 455 -8.49 1.43 2.37
C ALA A 455 -9.63 1.01 3.31
N MET A 456 -10.31 -0.05 2.93
CA MET A 456 -11.38 -0.69 3.71
C MET A 456 -10.92 -2.05 4.20
N LEU A 457 -11.29 -2.45 5.42
CA LEU A 457 -10.91 -3.76 5.98
C LEU A 457 -11.40 -4.94 5.14
N PHE A 458 -12.56 -4.79 4.49
CA PHE A 458 -13.18 -5.82 3.65
C PHE A 458 -12.80 -5.76 2.17
N GLU A 459 -12.02 -4.78 1.78
CA GLU A 459 -11.76 -4.43 0.38
C GLU A 459 -11.21 -5.59 -0.44
N LEU A 460 -10.18 -6.27 0.06
CA LEU A 460 -9.53 -7.38 -0.65
C LEU A 460 -10.51 -8.54 -0.92
N ALA A 461 -11.49 -8.76 -0.03
CA ALA A 461 -12.51 -9.78 -0.19
C ALA A 461 -13.47 -9.50 -1.35
N VAL A 462 -13.74 -8.23 -1.61
CA VAL A 462 -14.60 -7.79 -2.72
C VAL A 462 -13.81 -7.71 -4.04
N ILE A 463 -12.60 -7.15 -3.98
CA ILE A 463 -11.69 -7.00 -5.13
C ILE A 463 -11.28 -8.36 -5.70
N LYS A 464 -11.06 -9.35 -4.86
CA LYS A 464 -10.66 -10.72 -5.23
C LYS A 464 -11.45 -11.28 -6.40
N GLN A 465 -12.77 -11.15 -6.38
CA GLN A 465 -13.65 -11.74 -7.42
C GLN A 465 -13.39 -11.17 -8.83
N GLN A 466 -12.94 -9.93 -8.93
CA GLN A 466 -12.60 -9.29 -10.21
C GLN A 466 -11.12 -9.44 -10.55
N ALA A 467 -10.24 -9.43 -9.57
CA ALA A 467 -8.80 -9.50 -9.77
C ALA A 467 -8.31 -10.90 -10.18
N GLU A 468 -8.81 -11.96 -9.54
CA GLU A 468 -8.34 -13.33 -9.81
C GLU A 468 -8.51 -13.76 -11.28
N PRO A 469 -9.66 -13.55 -11.95
CA PRO A 469 -9.80 -13.86 -13.38
C PRO A 469 -8.82 -13.09 -14.26
N LEU A 470 -8.55 -11.82 -13.96
CA LEU A 470 -7.61 -10.99 -14.73
C LEU A 470 -6.16 -11.45 -14.54
N LEU A 471 -5.77 -11.74 -13.32
CA LEU A 471 -4.45 -12.28 -13.01
C LEU A 471 -4.22 -13.67 -13.62
N THR A 472 -5.29 -14.48 -13.76
CA THR A 472 -5.21 -15.82 -14.38
C THR A 472 -4.94 -15.74 -15.88
N GLN A 473 -5.27 -14.63 -16.54
CA GLN A 473 -5.01 -14.42 -17.96
C GLN A 473 -3.54 -14.12 -18.28
N VAL A 474 -2.71 -13.84 -17.28
CA VAL A 474 -1.28 -13.61 -17.51
C VAL A 474 -0.60 -14.94 -17.84
N PRO A 475 0.02 -15.08 -19.04
CA PRO A 475 0.60 -16.34 -19.48
C PRO A 475 1.79 -16.78 -18.61
N GLU A 476 1.95 -18.08 -18.39
CA GLU A 476 3.09 -18.61 -17.59
C GLU A 476 4.47 -18.30 -18.20
N CYS A 477 4.54 -18.10 -19.51
CA CYS A 477 5.77 -17.73 -20.21
C CYS A 477 6.11 -16.22 -20.10
N ALA A 478 5.23 -15.39 -19.56
CA ALA A 478 5.47 -13.96 -19.40
C ALA A 478 6.28 -13.67 -18.13
N GLU A 479 7.15 -12.66 -18.16
CA GLU A 479 7.93 -12.23 -17.00
C GLU A 479 7.04 -11.78 -15.84
N GLU A 480 5.91 -11.14 -16.14
CA GLU A 480 4.92 -10.64 -15.21
C GLU A 480 4.16 -11.76 -14.48
N TYR A 481 4.27 -13.01 -14.97
CA TYR A 481 3.57 -14.16 -14.38
C TYR A 481 3.96 -14.37 -12.90
N SER A 482 5.22 -14.17 -12.56
CA SER A 482 5.71 -14.28 -11.18
C SER A 482 4.90 -13.41 -10.21
N GLU A 483 4.63 -12.17 -10.57
CA GLU A 483 3.88 -11.24 -9.74
C GLU A 483 2.37 -11.54 -9.77
N ALA A 484 1.82 -11.88 -10.94
CA ALA A 484 0.43 -12.32 -11.08
C ALA A 484 0.16 -13.56 -10.23
N TYR A 485 1.05 -14.56 -10.27
CA TYR A 485 0.95 -15.77 -9.47
C TYR A 485 1.01 -15.48 -7.96
N ARG A 486 1.95 -14.61 -7.53
CA ARG A 486 2.10 -14.19 -6.15
C ARG A 486 0.82 -13.53 -5.61
N LEU A 487 0.25 -12.58 -6.36
CA LEU A 487 -1.00 -11.88 -5.98
C LEU A 487 -2.18 -12.86 -5.89
N ARG A 488 -2.30 -13.81 -6.83
CA ARG A 488 -3.34 -14.85 -6.76
C ARG A 488 -3.20 -15.70 -5.51
N LYS A 489 -1.97 -16.17 -5.20
CA LYS A 489 -1.69 -16.97 -4.01
C LYS A 489 -2.00 -16.22 -2.72
N PHE A 490 -1.73 -14.95 -2.68
CA PHE A 490 -2.11 -14.09 -1.56
C PHE A 490 -3.63 -14.00 -1.40
N LEU A 491 -4.37 -13.77 -2.49
CA LEU A 491 -5.83 -13.66 -2.46
C LEU A 491 -6.53 -14.95 -2.00
N GLU A 492 -5.91 -16.13 -2.16
CA GLU A 492 -6.47 -17.40 -1.71
C GLU A 492 -6.77 -17.43 -0.20
N TYR A 493 -6.05 -16.66 0.63
CA TYR A 493 -6.27 -16.60 2.08
C TYR A 493 -7.58 -15.91 2.48
N ILE A 494 -8.15 -15.12 1.61
CA ILE A 494 -9.24 -14.19 1.92
C ILE A 494 -10.58 -14.77 1.46
N ARG A 495 -11.56 -14.84 2.36
CA ARG A 495 -12.94 -15.20 2.03
C ARG A 495 -13.56 -14.14 1.14
N PRO A 496 -14.18 -14.50 -0.01
CA PRO A 496 -14.82 -13.52 -0.87
C PRO A 496 -16.13 -12.98 -0.27
N ILE A 497 -16.39 -11.68 -0.49
CA ILE A 497 -17.68 -11.05 -0.20
C ILE A 497 -18.28 -10.56 -1.52
N PRO A 498 -19.59 -10.80 -1.78
CA PRO A 498 -20.24 -10.29 -2.98
C PRO A 498 -20.35 -8.76 -2.94
N ASN A 499 -20.18 -8.12 -4.09
CA ASN A 499 -20.17 -6.65 -4.18
C ASN A 499 -21.56 -5.99 -4.10
N ARG A 500 -22.65 -6.77 -4.03
CA ARG A 500 -24.03 -6.25 -4.00
C ARG A 500 -24.31 -5.37 -2.78
N ASP A 501 -23.66 -5.67 -1.64
CA ASP A 501 -23.89 -4.98 -0.37
C ASP A 501 -23.03 -3.69 -0.23
N ILE A 502 -22.17 -3.40 -1.23
CA ILE A 502 -21.35 -2.19 -1.24
C ILE A 502 -22.20 -1.00 -1.67
N PRO A 503 -22.29 0.08 -0.88
CA PRO A 503 -23.04 1.27 -1.26
C PRO A 503 -22.60 1.86 -2.60
N PRO A 504 -23.52 2.46 -3.41
CA PRO A 504 -23.15 3.07 -4.69
C PRO A 504 -22.25 4.30 -4.55
N THR A 505 -22.20 4.91 -3.36
CA THR A 505 -21.32 6.03 -3.02
C THR A 505 -19.97 5.59 -2.43
N SER A 506 -19.77 4.28 -2.23
CA SER A 506 -18.52 3.73 -1.70
C SER A 506 -17.35 4.08 -2.60
N LEU A 507 -16.21 4.37 -1.98
CA LEU A 507 -14.94 4.60 -2.65
C LEU A 507 -14.53 3.42 -3.55
N LEU A 508 -14.84 2.19 -3.14
CA LEU A 508 -14.52 0.99 -3.90
C LEU A 508 -15.25 0.92 -5.24
N ARG A 509 -16.39 1.61 -5.41
CA ARG A 509 -17.14 1.64 -6.67
C ARG A 509 -16.36 2.27 -7.81
N GLU A 510 -15.37 3.11 -7.55
CA GLU A 510 -14.41 3.59 -8.56
C GLU A 510 -13.72 2.43 -9.30
N PHE A 511 -13.44 1.35 -8.57
CA PHE A 511 -12.76 0.17 -9.13
C PHE A 511 -13.76 -0.91 -9.55
N LEU A 512 -14.74 -1.19 -8.72
CA LEU A 512 -15.72 -2.26 -8.91
C LEU A 512 -16.78 -1.93 -9.97
N GLY A 513 -17.04 -0.63 -10.19
CA GLY A 513 -18.15 -0.13 -10.99
C GLY A 513 -19.47 -0.07 -10.23
N GLY A 514 -20.50 0.46 -10.88
CA GLY A 514 -21.81 0.69 -10.26
C GLY A 514 -21.80 1.85 -9.25
N SER A 515 -20.92 2.83 -9.47
CA SER A 515 -20.90 4.07 -8.69
C SER A 515 -22.07 4.96 -9.07
N SER A 516 -22.62 5.70 -8.08
CA SER A 516 -23.53 6.82 -8.33
C SER A 516 -22.79 8.08 -8.80
N PHE A 517 -21.46 8.09 -8.71
CA PHE A 517 -20.63 9.16 -9.25
C PHE A 517 -20.29 8.92 -10.72
N HIS A 518 -20.24 9.98 -11.51
CA HIS A 518 -19.72 9.97 -12.89
C HIS A 518 -18.22 10.29 -12.86
N TYR A 519 -17.40 9.48 -13.54
CA TYR A 519 -15.94 9.63 -13.62
C TYR A 519 -15.48 10.14 -14.97
#